data_7961542fa82efbcab4159d1b71d4ed0b
#
_entry.id   7961542fa82efbcab4159d1b71d4ed0b
#
_cell.length_a   1.000
_cell.length_b   1.000
_cell.length_c   1.000
_cell.angle_alpha   90.00
_cell.angle_beta   90.00
_cell.angle_gamma   90.00
#
_symmetry.space_group_name_H-M   'P 1'
#
loop_
_entity.id
_entity.type
_entity.pdbx_description
1 polymer ?
#
loop_
_entity_poly.entity_id
_entity_poly.type
_entity_poly.pdbx_seq_one_letter_code
_entity_poly.pdbx_strand_id
1 'polypeptide(L)'
;MKLSPYSRKIILTTFNNWHVDKEFADPMYNYLVFGYSPGSCFTAVLANDFLSAVSRSHPGNTIPAFKALAGWIRDTVPAQARGSYEAVDQWALLGADARRAVLESAGLVLTEDREMWLTLKGEPVVEPVLY
;
A
#
# COMPACT_ATOMS: atom_id res chain seq x y z
N MET A 1 2.92 -2.34 -14.57
CA MET A 1 4.02 -1.58 -13.94
C MET A 1 4.94 -2.52 -13.19
N LYS A 2 6.23 -2.36 -13.36
CA LYS A 2 7.18 -3.18 -12.61
C LYS A 2 7.46 -2.57 -11.25
N LEU A 3 7.46 -3.41 -10.24
CA LEU A 3 7.72 -3.00 -8.85
C LEU A 3 9.17 -3.31 -8.51
N SER A 4 9.78 -2.45 -7.70
CA SER A 4 11.12 -2.70 -7.19
C SER A 4 11.13 -3.97 -6.33
N PRO A 5 12.01 -4.94 -6.59
CA PRO A 5 12.11 -6.13 -5.76
C PRO A 5 12.45 -5.81 -4.29
N TYR A 6 13.27 -4.80 -4.06
CA TYR A 6 13.66 -4.42 -2.70
C TYR A 6 12.50 -3.86 -1.90
N SER A 7 11.79 -2.89 -2.46
CA SER A 7 10.63 -2.28 -1.78
C SER A 7 9.52 -3.31 -1.57
N ARG A 8 9.26 -4.16 -2.56
CA ARG A 8 8.28 -5.23 -2.43
C ARG A 8 8.67 -6.22 -1.34
N LYS A 9 9.94 -6.56 -1.25
CA LYS A 9 10.45 -7.45 -0.20
C LYS A 9 10.24 -6.85 1.20
N ILE A 10 10.45 -5.55 1.35
CA ILE A 10 10.20 -4.86 2.62
C ILE A 10 8.72 -4.97 3.01
N ILE A 11 7.81 -4.72 2.09
CA ILE A 11 6.37 -4.87 2.34
C ILE A 11 6.05 -6.29 2.79
N LEU A 12 6.54 -7.30 2.07
CA LEU A 12 6.27 -8.69 2.43
C LEU A 12 6.86 -9.09 3.78
N THR A 13 8.03 -8.55 4.12
CA THR A 13 8.64 -8.80 5.42
C THR A 13 7.80 -8.21 6.55
N THR A 14 7.34 -6.98 6.39
CA THR A 14 6.48 -6.34 7.40
C THR A 14 5.11 -7.02 7.50
N PHE A 15 4.58 -7.52 6.38
CA PHE A 15 3.36 -8.34 6.38
C PHE A 15 3.52 -9.58 7.23
N ASN A 16 4.66 -10.28 7.12
CA ASN A 16 4.91 -11.47 7.93
C ASN A 16 4.88 -11.17 9.43
N ASN A 17 5.37 -10.01 9.85
CA ASN A 17 5.35 -9.61 11.26
C ASN A 17 3.93 -9.46 11.80
N TRP A 18 2.97 -9.13 10.96
CA TRP A 18 1.57 -8.94 11.32
C TRP A 18 0.67 -10.09 10.88
N HIS A 19 1.24 -11.12 10.25
CA HIS A 19 0.49 -12.25 9.68
C HIS A 19 -0.55 -11.81 8.64
N VAL A 20 -0.23 -10.77 7.88
CA VAL A 20 -1.11 -10.26 6.81
C VAL A 20 -1.07 -11.20 5.61
N ASP A 21 -2.22 -11.42 5.00
CA ASP A 21 -2.33 -12.21 3.78
C ASP A 21 -1.51 -11.58 2.66
N LYS A 22 -0.65 -12.37 2.04
CA LYS A 22 0.24 -11.89 0.96
C LYS A 22 -0.51 -11.35 -0.25
N GLU A 23 -1.74 -11.81 -0.47
CA GLU A 23 -2.58 -11.31 -1.55
C GLU A 23 -2.91 -9.83 -1.40
N PHE A 24 -2.83 -9.28 -0.19
CA PHE A 24 -3.06 -7.86 0.05
C PHE A 24 -1.86 -6.98 -0.30
N ALA A 25 -0.70 -7.57 -0.59
CA ALA A 25 0.53 -6.82 -0.82
C ALA A 25 0.47 -5.95 -2.07
N ASP A 26 0.00 -6.49 -3.20
CA ASP A 26 -0.03 -5.73 -4.45
C ASP A 26 -0.96 -4.51 -4.39
N PRO A 27 -2.21 -4.62 -3.91
CA PRO A 27 -3.04 -3.45 -3.75
C PRO A 27 -2.44 -2.38 -2.85
N MET A 28 -1.84 -2.77 -1.74
CA MET A 28 -1.21 -1.84 -0.80
C MET A 28 0.04 -1.19 -1.41
N TYR A 29 0.87 -1.99 -2.07
CA TYR A 29 2.06 -1.48 -2.71
C TYR A 29 1.71 -0.49 -3.83
N ASN A 30 0.78 -0.85 -4.70
CA ASN A 30 0.38 0.00 -5.82
C ASN A 30 -0.25 1.32 -5.32
N TYR A 31 -1.00 1.27 -4.26
CA TYR A 31 -1.54 2.47 -3.64
C TYR A 31 -0.44 3.36 -3.07
N LEU A 32 0.46 2.80 -2.27
CA LEU A 32 1.49 3.57 -1.60
C LEU A 32 2.50 4.17 -2.58
N VAL A 33 2.98 3.36 -3.52
CA VAL A 33 4.04 3.79 -4.43
C VAL A 33 3.49 4.59 -5.59
N PHE A 34 2.42 4.13 -6.22
CA PHE A 34 1.94 4.71 -7.47
C PHE A 34 0.67 5.55 -7.32
N GLY A 35 0.05 5.56 -6.14
CA GLY A 35 -1.17 6.32 -5.91
C GLY A 35 -2.40 5.72 -6.59
N TYR A 36 -2.39 4.44 -6.95
CA TYR A 36 -3.54 3.78 -7.54
C TYR A 36 -4.57 3.41 -6.48
N SER A 37 -5.84 3.47 -6.85
CA SER A 37 -6.90 3.03 -5.94
C SER A 37 -6.77 1.54 -5.66
N PRO A 38 -6.75 1.13 -4.38
CA PRO A 38 -6.68 -0.29 -4.01
C PRO A 38 -8.03 -1.00 -4.05
N GLY A 39 -9.09 -0.32 -4.50
CA GLY A 39 -10.45 -0.82 -4.47
C GLY A 39 -11.22 -0.36 -3.24
N SER A 40 -12.55 -0.49 -3.28
CA SER A 40 -13.43 0.10 -2.26
C SER A 40 -13.24 -0.48 -0.86
N CYS A 41 -13.00 -1.78 -0.77
CA CYS A 41 -12.75 -2.45 0.51
C CYS A 41 -11.47 -1.93 1.18
N PHE A 42 -10.35 -1.96 0.46
CA PHE A 42 -9.07 -1.50 1.01
C PHE A 42 -9.07 0.01 1.24
N THR A 43 -9.73 0.79 0.41
CA THR A 43 -9.91 2.22 0.64
C THR A 43 -10.60 2.47 1.98
N ALA A 44 -11.65 1.71 2.29
CA ALA A 44 -12.35 1.82 3.57
C ALA A 44 -11.46 1.44 4.76
N VAL A 45 -10.63 0.41 4.62
CA VAL A 45 -9.68 0.03 5.68
C VAL A 45 -8.69 1.17 5.93
N LEU A 46 -8.10 1.71 4.87
CA LEU A 46 -7.15 2.82 4.95
C LEU A 46 -7.80 4.09 5.53
N ALA A 47 -9.07 4.32 5.21
CA ALA A 47 -9.84 5.47 5.67
C ALA A 47 -10.35 5.32 7.12
N ASN A 48 -10.04 4.23 7.79
CA ASN A 48 -10.52 3.93 9.13
C ASN A 48 -12.05 3.75 9.21
N ASP A 49 -12.62 3.19 8.16
CA ASP A 49 -14.05 2.91 8.04
C ASP A 49 -14.28 1.40 8.07
N PHE A 50 -14.22 0.83 9.27
CA PHE A 50 -14.29 -0.62 9.47
C PHE A 50 -15.60 -1.22 8.97
N LEU A 51 -16.71 -0.56 9.22
CA LEU A 51 -18.02 -1.08 8.84
C LEU A 51 -18.14 -1.22 7.31
N SER A 52 -17.74 -0.20 6.57
CA SER A 52 -17.73 -0.24 5.11
C SER A 52 -16.72 -1.26 4.59
N ALA A 53 -15.55 -1.37 5.22
CA ALA A 53 -14.53 -2.34 4.85
C ALA A 53 -15.08 -3.77 4.92
N VAL A 54 -15.72 -4.13 6.01
CA VAL A 54 -16.30 -5.46 6.21
C VAL A 54 -17.44 -5.72 5.24
N SER A 55 -18.35 -4.74 5.06
CA SER A 55 -19.50 -4.92 4.19
C SER A 55 -19.16 -5.00 2.70
N ARG A 56 -18.03 -4.42 2.29
CA ARG A 56 -17.57 -4.43 0.89
C ARG A 56 -16.54 -5.52 0.60
N SER A 57 -16.15 -6.29 1.62
CA SER A 57 -15.14 -7.32 1.43
C SER A 57 -15.69 -8.52 0.66
N HIS A 58 -14.76 -9.24 0.01
CA HIS A 58 -15.08 -10.53 -0.57
C HIS A 58 -15.53 -11.49 0.54
N PRO A 59 -16.57 -12.32 0.30
CA PRO A 59 -17.07 -13.25 1.33
C PRO A 59 -16.01 -14.18 1.94
N GLY A 60 -14.92 -14.47 1.19
CA GLY A 60 -13.83 -15.28 1.69
C GLY A 60 -12.91 -14.57 2.69
N ASN A 61 -12.98 -13.25 2.80
CA ASN A 61 -12.16 -12.50 3.74
C ASN A 61 -12.76 -12.58 5.16
N THR A 62 -11.90 -12.78 6.15
CA THR A 62 -12.31 -12.97 7.54
C THR A 62 -12.00 -11.74 8.38
N ILE A 63 -12.66 -11.61 9.52
CA ILE A 63 -12.36 -10.54 10.48
C ILE A 63 -10.90 -10.61 10.95
N PRO A 64 -10.30 -11.79 11.26
CA PRO A 64 -8.86 -11.86 11.57
C PRO A 64 -7.98 -11.33 10.46
N ALA A 65 -8.31 -11.55 9.18
CA ALA A 65 -7.54 -11.02 8.07
C ALA A 65 -7.54 -9.47 8.07
N PHE A 66 -8.69 -8.85 8.32
CA PHE A 66 -8.79 -7.41 8.44
C PHE A 66 -8.07 -6.87 9.67
N LYS A 67 -8.12 -7.59 10.77
CA LYS A 67 -7.40 -7.20 11.99
C LYS A 67 -5.89 -7.15 11.74
N ALA A 68 -5.35 -8.17 11.06
CA ALA A 68 -3.94 -8.21 10.72
C ALA A 68 -3.56 -7.04 9.78
N LEU A 69 -4.36 -6.79 8.75
CA LEU A 69 -4.14 -5.68 7.83
C LEU A 69 -4.21 -4.34 8.54
N ALA A 70 -5.19 -4.14 9.42
CA ALA A 70 -5.33 -2.90 10.18
C ALA A 70 -4.11 -2.64 11.08
N GLY A 71 -3.59 -3.68 11.73
CA GLY A 71 -2.37 -3.59 12.54
C GLY A 71 -1.17 -3.18 11.71
N TRP A 72 -1.00 -3.79 10.54
CA TRP A 72 0.07 -3.44 9.62
C TRP A 72 -0.06 -1.99 9.14
N ILE A 73 -1.26 -1.56 8.77
CA ILE A 73 -1.51 -0.18 8.32
C ILE A 73 -1.11 0.80 9.41
N ARG A 74 -1.57 0.57 10.63
CA ARG A 74 -1.28 1.46 11.76
C ARG A 74 0.22 1.54 12.06
N ASP A 75 0.92 0.41 11.97
CA ASP A 75 2.34 0.31 12.32
C ASP A 75 3.25 0.81 11.19
N THR A 76 2.88 0.58 9.94
CA THR A 76 3.79 0.69 8.81
C THR A 76 3.43 1.83 7.85
N VAL A 77 2.14 2.04 7.57
CA VAL A 77 1.71 3.03 6.59
C VAL A 77 1.85 4.45 7.16
N PRO A 78 2.49 5.37 6.41
CA PRO A 78 2.60 6.76 6.87
C PRO A 78 1.24 7.40 7.18
N ALA A 79 1.20 8.23 8.20
CA ALA A 79 -0.04 8.88 8.62
C ALA A 79 -0.71 9.70 7.51
N GLN A 80 0.07 10.24 6.59
CA GLN A 80 -0.44 11.00 5.44
C GLN A 80 -1.28 10.16 4.49
N ALA A 81 -1.11 8.83 4.50
CA ALA A 81 -1.74 7.92 3.55
C ALA A 81 -2.95 7.16 4.15
N ARG A 82 -3.36 7.50 5.36
CA ARG A 82 -4.41 6.77 6.06
C ARG A 82 -5.17 7.64 7.03
N GLY A 83 -6.25 7.11 7.57
CA GLY A 83 -7.01 7.70 8.67
C GLY A 83 -8.34 8.31 8.25
N SER A 84 -8.51 8.70 6.99
CA SER A 84 -9.76 9.24 6.47
C SER A 84 -9.82 9.07 4.96
N TYR A 85 -11.01 9.18 4.38
CA TYR A 85 -11.16 9.18 2.92
C TYR A 85 -10.43 10.36 2.29
N GLU A 86 -10.42 11.51 2.95
CA GLU A 86 -9.69 12.67 2.48
C GLU A 86 -8.18 12.40 2.42
N ALA A 87 -7.61 11.77 3.44
CA ALA A 87 -6.19 11.42 3.45
C ALA A 87 -5.85 10.45 2.31
N VAL A 88 -6.70 9.47 2.04
CA VAL A 88 -6.51 8.53 0.93
C VAL A 88 -6.54 9.25 -0.41
N ASP A 89 -7.51 10.14 -0.62
CA ASP A 89 -7.62 10.93 -1.85
C ASP A 89 -6.41 11.84 -2.03
N GLN A 90 -5.98 12.51 -0.98
CA GLN A 90 -4.82 13.40 -1.01
C GLN A 90 -3.53 12.63 -1.32
N TRP A 91 -3.37 11.43 -0.77
CA TRP A 91 -2.22 10.60 -1.08
C TRP A 91 -2.15 10.26 -2.56
N ALA A 92 -3.27 9.88 -3.15
CA ALA A 92 -3.36 9.57 -4.58
C ALA A 92 -3.04 10.79 -5.47
N LEU A 93 -3.35 12.00 -4.99
CA LEU A 93 -3.09 13.23 -5.72
C LEU A 93 -1.65 13.74 -5.59
N LEU A 94 -0.87 13.23 -4.63
CA LEU A 94 0.53 13.59 -4.52
C LEU A 94 1.30 13.15 -5.76
N GLY A 95 2.30 13.92 -6.16
CA GLY A 95 3.22 13.50 -7.21
C GLY A 95 4.09 12.33 -6.75
N ALA A 96 4.62 11.58 -7.71
CA ALA A 96 5.44 10.40 -7.44
C ALA A 96 6.64 10.71 -6.54
N ASP A 97 7.30 11.85 -6.78
CA ASP A 97 8.46 12.24 -5.98
C ASP A 97 8.10 12.54 -4.52
N ALA A 98 6.95 13.17 -4.29
CA ALA A 98 6.48 13.47 -2.95
C ALA A 98 6.12 12.18 -2.18
N ARG A 99 5.41 11.25 -2.83
CA ARG A 99 5.11 9.95 -2.22
C ARG A 99 6.39 9.19 -1.90
N ARG A 100 7.35 9.17 -2.82
CA ARG A 100 8.63 8.51 -2.61
C ARG A 100 9.35 9.07 -1.39
N ALA A 101 9.41 10.39 -1.25
CA ALA A 101 10.08 11.00 -0.11
C ALA A 101 9.48 10.57 1.22
N VAL A 102 8.15 10.50 1.32
CA VAL A 102 7.46 10.04 2.52
C VAL A 102 7.76 8.57 2.78
N LEU A 103 7.72 7.74 1.74
CA LEU A 103 7.97 6.30 1.86
C LEU A 103 9.43 5.99 2.23
N GLU A 104 10.39 6.73 1.69
CA GLU A 104 11.80 6.60 2.07
C GLU A 104 12.00 6.95 3.55
N SER A 105 11.36 8.02 4.02
CA SER A 105 11.40 8.39 5.44
C SER A 105 10.79 7.33 6.34
N ALA A 106 9.81 6.59 5.84
CA ALA A 106 9.19 5.48 6.58
C ALA A 106 9.93 4.15 6.41
N GLY A 107 10.98 4.10 5.61
CA GLY A 107 11.75 2.88 5.36
C GLY A 107 11.08 1.87 4.43
N LEU A 108 10.06 2.27 3.70
CA LEU A 108 9.31 1.38 2.80
C LEU A 108 9.84 1.36 1.38
N VAL A 109 10.60 2.37 0.98
CA VAL A 109 11.27 2.45 -0.31
C VAL A 109 12.74 2.75 -0.04
N LEU A 110 13.63 2.00 -0.66
CA LEU A 110 15.06 2.17 -0.47
C LEU A 110 15.63 3.17 -1.47
N THR A 111 16.68 3.85 -1.08
CA THR A 111 17.34 4.85 -1.93
C THR A 111 17.86 4.24 -3.24
N GLU A 112 18.35 3.02 -3.21
CA GLU A 112 18.82 2.30 -4.40
C GLU A 112 17.70 1.96 -5.40
N ASP A 113 16.44 2.08 -5.01
CA ASP A 113 15.30 1.91 -5.91
C ASP A 113 15.01 3.15 -6.75
N ARG A 114 15.73 4.23 -6.50
CA ARG A 114 15.42 5.56 -7.04
C ARG A 114 15.31 5.61 -8.55
N GLU A 115 16.26 4.99 -9.25
CA GLU A 115 16.25 4.98 -10.71
C GLU A 115 15.05 4.24 -11.26
N MET A 116 14.73 3.09 -10.68
CA MET A 116 13.56 2.32 -11.07
C MET A 116 12.28 3.10 -10.81
N TRP A 117 12.19 3.76 -9.66
CA TRP A 117 11.06 4.62 -9.34
C TRP A 117 10.86 5.72 -10.39
N LEU A 118 11.92 6.44 -10.71
CA LEU A 118 11.84 7.52 -11.69
C LEU A 118 11.50 7.01 -13.10
N THR A 119 12.02 5.83 -13.46
CA THR A 119 11.73 5.19 -14.75
C THR A 119 10.26 4.78 -14.85
N LEU A 120 9.68 4.28 -13.76
CA LEU A 120 8.30 3.82 -13.72
C LEU A 120 7.29 4.95 -13.54
N LYS A 121 7.75 6.14 -13.22
CA LYS A 121 6.90 7.29 -12.99
C LYS A 121 6.09 7.61 -14.26
N GLY A 122 4.77 7.53 -14.15
CA GLY A 122 3.88 7.75 -15.29
C GLY A 122 3.71 6.54 -16.21
N GLU A 123 4.40 5.47 -15.96
CA GLU A 123 4.28 4.25 -16.75
C GLU A 123 2.96 3.50 -16.42
N PRO A 124 2.34 2.86 -17.43
CA PRO A 124 1.20 2.01 -17.15
C PRO A 124 1.63 0.76 -16.37
N VAL A 125 0.69 0.21 -15.61
CA VAL A 125 0.92 -1.05 -14.92
C VAL A 125 1.13 -2.16 -15.94
N VAL A 126 2.21 -2.92 -15.78
CA VAL A 126 2.53 -4.07 -16.62
C VAL A 126 2.30 -5.34 -15.81
N GLU A 127 3.20 -5.62 -14.91
CA GLU A 127 3.12 -6.77 -14.00
C GLU A 127 4.06 -6.57 -12.81
N PRO A 128 3.73 -7.16 -11.65
CA PRO A 128 4.64 -7.08 -10.50
C PRO A 128 5.87 -7.95 -10.73
N VAL A 129 6.99 -7.53 -10.13
CA VAL A 129 8.20 -8.33 -10.06
C VAL A 129 8.01 -9.36 -8.94
N LEU A 130 8.27 -10.64 -9.25
CA LEU A 130 8.22 -11.73 -8.28
C LEU A 130 9.59 -11.98 -7.66
N TYR A 131 9.60 -12.44 -6.44
CA TYR A 131 10.83 -12.89 -5.79
C TYR A 131 10.78 -14.36 -5.46
#